data_8cf6d1d51a3e5166ac476e10b735f6ad
#
_entry.id   8cf6d1d51a3e5166ac476e10b735f6ad
#
_cell.length_a   1.000
_cell.length_b   1.000
_cell.length_c   1.000
_cell.angle_alpha   90.00
_cell.angle_beta   90.00
_cell.angle_gamma   90.00
#
_symmetry.space_group_name_H-M   'P 1'
#
loop_
_entity.id
_entity.type
_entity.pdbx_description
1 polymer ?
#
loop_
_entity_poly.entity_id
_entity_poly.type
_entity_poly.pdbx_seq_one_letter_code
_entity_poly.pdbx_strand_id
1 'polypeptide(L)'
;LGERQTLRQIVPPTNCPACNSVLEFVNDQLFCKNNECPAQSFKKIEHFAKTLKIKGLGPASIAKLGLEDYHDIYSLSQEEISLLLDSEKLGTKLHAEIQKSKSVDLITLLPAFSIPLIGTSASNKLAKHISHLHEITPEICNEAGLGQKAASNLVDWLVNSFHANRYYDLPFSFSCKKQIQVSQTDTKGTVCISGKLKSYPTKAAAQQVLEKYGFVVKDNLTKDVTILVNESGIESSKTKKATEMGITIYNNIKNLIKEI
;
A
#
# COMPACT_ATOMS: atom_id res chain seq x y z
N LEU A 1 50.71 27.74 -12.78
CA LEU A 1 50.22 28.00 -11.40
C LEU A 1 48.69 28.16 -11.52
N GLY A 2 47.95 27.09 -11.27
CA GLY A 2 46.48 27.10 -11.35
C GLY A 2 45.92 27.84 -10.15
N GLU A 3 45.04 28.80 -10.40
CA GLU A 3 44.25 29.47 -9.38
C GLU A 3 43.38 28.42 -8.66
N ARG A 4 43.58 28.27 -7.37
CA ARG A 4 42.67 27.51 -6.52
C ARG A 4 41.34 28.25 -6.47
N GLN A 5 40.31 27.74 -7.17
CA GLN A 5 38.96 28.22 -6.98
C GLN A 5 38.61 28.05 -5.49
N THR A 6 38.38 29.15 -4.79
CA THR A 6 37.86 29.16 -3.43
C THR A 6 36.47 28.51 -3.45
N LEU A 7 36.31 27.35 -2.85
CA LEU A 7 35.02 26.67 -2.67
C LEU A 7 34.09 27.63 -1.93
N ARG A 8 33.02 28.06 -2.57
CA ARG A 8 31.99 28.86 -1.90
C ARG A 8 31.30 27.96 -0.86
N GLN A 9 31.30 28.44 0.38
CA GLN A 9 30.56 27.76 1.44
C GLN A 9 29.07 27.76 1.11
N ILE A 10 28.46 26.58 1.07
CA ILE A 10 27.02 26.45 0.88
C ILE A 10 26.33 26.85 2.18
N VAL A 11 25.62 27.97 2.15
CA VAL A 11 24.78 28.40 3.29
C VAL A 11 23.38 27.80 3.09
N PRO A 12 22.94 26.94 4.01
CA PRO A 12 21.60 26.38 3.92
C PRO A 12 20.53 27.48 4.10
N PRO A 13 19.38 27.38 3.41
CA PRO A 13 18.30 28.35 3.57
C PRO A 13 17.72 28.29 4.99
N THR A 14 17.34 29.43 5.55
CA THR A 14 16.69 29.54 6.86
C THR A 14 15.18 29.42 6.75
N ASN A 15 14.62 29.77 5.60
CA ASN A 15 13.17 29.80 5.36
C ASN A 15 12.79 28.88 4.21
N CYS A 16 11.59 28.34 4.31
CA CYS A 16 11.00 27.50 3.26
C CYS A 16 10.75 28.30 1.98
N PRO A 17 11.25 27.88 0.82
CA PRO A 17 11.05 28.62 -0.43
C PRO A 17 9.59 28.64 -0.91
N ALA A 18 8.74 27.73 -0.41
CA ALA A 18 7.34 27.66 -0.82
C ALA A 18 6.38 28.46 0.08
N CYS A 19 6.62 28.53 1.39
CA CYS A 19 5.70 29.18 2.34
C CYS A 19 6.38 30.20 3.26
N ASN A 20 7.68 30.41 3.10
CA ASN A 20 8.49 31.33 3.90
C ASN A 20 8.56 31.04 5.42
N SER A 21 8.02 29.92 5.89
CA SER A 21 8.15 29.50 7.30
C SER A 21 9.59 29.09 7.61
N VAL A 22 10.01 29.27 8.86
CA VAL A 22 11.33 28.87 9.32
C VAL A 22 11.54 27.36 9.13
N LEU A 23 12.71 26.99 8.61
CA LEU A 23 13.12 25.61 8.45
C LEU A 23 13.82 25.10 9.71
N GLU A 24 13.59 23.84 10.04
CA GLU A 24 14.23 23.16 11.16
C GLU A 24 15.16 22.05 10.67
N PHE A 25 16.33 21.92 11.30
CA PHE A 25 17.20 20.78 11.10
C PHE A 25 16.70 19.57 11.91
N VAL A 26 16.48 18.45 11.22
CA VAL A 26 16.18 17.17 11.84
C VAL A 26 17.07 16.11 11.19
N ASN A 27 17.97 15.49 11.95
CA ASN A 27 18.94 14.51 11.44
C ASN A 27 19.70 15.02 10.19
N ASP A 28 20.30 16.19 10.28
CA ASP A 28 21.07 16.85 9.21
C ASP A 28 20.28 17.17 7.93
N GLN A 29 18.97 17.14 7.98
CA GLN A 29 18.08 17.52 6.89
C GLN A 29 17.21 18.71 7.29
N LEU A 30 16.95 19.62 6.33
CA LEU A 30 16.07 20.76 6.53
C LEU A 30 14.62 20.38 6.30
N PHE A 31 13.77 20.68 7.26
CA PHE A 31 12.33 20.42 7.21
C PHE A 31 11.52 21.70 7.41
N CYS A 32 10.51 21.87 6.58
CA CYS A 32 9.43 22.81 6.82
C CYS A 32 8.36 22.13 7.70
N LYS A 33 8.07 22.71 8.86
CA LYS A 33 7.06 22.16 9.80
C LYS A 33 5.69 22.83 9.65
N ASN A 34 5.52 23.73 8.70
CA ASN A 34 4.22 24.34 8.43
C ASN A 34 3.29 23.34 7.74
N ASN A 35 2.24 22.90 8.43
CA ASN A 35 1.26 21.94 7.90
C ASN A 35 0.48 22.47 6.70
N GLU A 36 0.38 23.80 6.55
CA GLU A 36 -0.30 24.49 5.44
C GLU A 36 0.67 24.84 4.29
N CYS A 37 1.89 24.29 4.31
CA CYS A 37 2.85 24.54 3.24
C CYS A 37 2.39 23.90 1.92
N PRO A 38 2.24 24.69 0.83
CA PRO A 38 1.76 24.17 -0.47
C PRO A 38 2.64 23.04 -1.02
N ALA A 39 3.96 23.12 -0.78
CA ALA A 39 4.88 22.07 -1.20
C ALA A 39 4.66 20.76 -0.42
N GLN A 40 4.21 20.81 0.83
CA GLN A 40 3.87 19.62 1.60
C GLN A 40 2.54 19.03 1.15
N SER A 41 1.51 19.85 0.91
CA SER A 41 0.22 19.40 0.37
C SER A 41 0.42 18.70 -0.95
N PHE A 42 1.18 19.29 -1.87
CA PHE A 42 1.54 18.69 -3.14
C PHE A 42 2.20 17.31 -2.98
N LYS A 43 3.18 17.20 -2.06
CA LYS A 43 3.87 15.93 -1.80
C LYS A 43 2.99 14.88 -1.13
N LYS A 44 2.07 15.28 -0.27
CA LYS A 44 1.06 14.39 0.32
C LYS A 44 0.14 13.81 -0.76
N ILE A 45 -0.35 14.64 -1.68
CA ILE A 45 -1.20 14.21 -2.80
C ILE A 45 -0.44 13.27 -3.75
N GLU A 46 0.82 13.61 -4.08
CA GLU A 46 1.68 12.75 -4.90
C GLU A 46 1.88 11.36 -4.27
N HIS A 47 2.18 11.33 -2.96
CA HIS A 47 2.34 10.09 -2.21
C HIS A 47 1.03 9.28 -2.16
N PHE A 48 -0.10 9.94 -1.91
CA PHE A 48 -1.43 9.35 -1.89
C PHE A 48 -1.75 8.68 -3.22
N ALA A 49 -1.62 9.41 -4.31
CA ALA A 49 -1.87 8.92 -5.67
C ALA A 49 -0.98 7.73 -6.03
N LYS A 50 0.31 7.77 -5.65
CA LYS A 50 1.26 6.69 -5.87
C LYS A 50 0.92 5.45 -5.06
N THR A 51 0.56 5.61 -3.79
CA THR A 51 0.24 4.51 -2.88
C THR A 51 -1.05 3.81 -3.31
N LEU A 52 -2.07 4.56 -3.73
CA LEU A 52 -3.32 4.02 -4.26
C LEU A 52 -3.22 3.58 -5.72
N LYS A 53 -2.04 3.76 -6.35
CA LYS A 53 -1.76 3.38 -7.75
C LYS A 53 -2.69 4.06 -8.76
N ILE A 54 -3.04 5.33 -8.53
CA ILE A 54 -3.85 6.13 -9.45
C ILE A 54 -2.97 6.51 -10.65
N LYS A 55 -3.01 5.70 -11.69
CA LYS A 55 -2.20 5.92 -12.89
C LYS A 55 -2.60 7.20 -13.60
N GLY A 56 -1.61 8.00 -14.00
CA GLY A 56 -1.84 9.29 -14.64
C GLY A 56 -1.92 10.47 -13.68
N LEU A 57 -2.06 10.24 -12.35
CA LEU A 57 -2.03 11.29 -11.34
C LEU A 57 -0.61 11.49 -10.80
N GLY A 58 0.30 11.97 -11.65
CA GLY A 58 1.66 12.34 -11.29
C GLY A 58 1.82 13.84 -11.05
N PRO A 59 3.06 14.32 -10.75
CA PRO A 59 3.33 15.72 -10.42
C PRO A 59 2.76 16.73 -11.43
N ALA A 60 2.94 16.46 -12.73
CA ALA A 60 2.45 17.34 -13.78
C ALA A 60 0.90 17.41 -13.82
N SER A 61 0.22 16.27 -13.62
CA SER A 61 -1.25 16.25 -13.57
C SER A 61 -1.78 16.90 -12.31
N ILE A 62 -1.16 16.67 -11.15
CA ILE A 62 -1.54 17.30 -9.87
C ILE A 62 -1.45 18.82 -10.01
N ALA A 63 -0.37 19.33 -10.59
CA ALA A 63 -0.20 20.77 -10.81
C ALA A 63 -1.22 21.36 -11.81
N LYS A 64 -1.49 20.67 -12.93
CA LYS A 64 -2.46 21.11 -13.93
C LYS A 64 -3.89 21.09 -13.39
N LEU A 65 -4.23 20.09 -12.58
CA LEU A 65 -5.55 19.97 -11.96
C LEU A 65 -5.74 20.91 -10.76
N GLY A 66 -4.67 21.55 -10.28
CA GLY A 66 -4.73 22.47 -9.13
C GLY A 66 -5.15 21.80 -7.84
N LEU A 67 -4.74 20.53 -7.61
CA LEU A 67 -5.14 19.77 -6.43
C LEU A 67 -4.38 20.26 -5.19
N GLU A 68 -5.10 20.61 -4.13
CA GLU A 68 -4.54 21.08 -2.86
C GLU A 68 -4.83 20.11 -1.70
N ASP A 69 -5.90 19.31 -1.80
CA ASP A 69 -6.30 18.31 -0.81
C ASP A 69 -6.73 16.98 -1.48
N TYR A 70 -6.89 15.94 -0.67
CA TYR A 70 -7.38 14.63 -1.12
C TYR A 70 -8.82 14.68 -1.64
N HIS A 71 -9.68 15.58 -1.10
CA HIS A 71 -11.05 15.78 -1.56
C HIS A 71 -11.10 16.23 -3.02
N ASP A 72 -10.15 17.07 -3.45
CA ASP A 72 -10.10 17.58 -4.83
C ASP A 72 -9.96 16.44 -5.84
N ILE A 73 -9.22 15.37 -5.50
CA ILE A 73 -9.05 14.20 -6.37
C ILE A 73 -10.39 13.56 -6.73
N TYR A 74 -11.34 13.55 -5.79
CA TYR A 74 -12.61 12.84 -5.91
C TYR A 74 -13.79 13.73 -6.25
N SER A 75 -13.61 15.07 -6.25
CA SER A 75 -14.63 16.05 -6.60
C SER A 75 -14.71 16.35 -8.09
N LEU A 76 -13.59 16.16 -8.83
CA LEU A 76 -13.53 16.48 -10.24
C LEU A 76 -14.29 15.46 -11.11
N SER A 77 -15.13 15.97 -12.02
CA SER A 77 -15.77 15.18 -13.06
C SER A 77 -14.79 14.78 -14.18
N GLN A 78 -15.19 13.83 -15.01
CA GLN A 78 -14.39 13.41 -16.16
C GLN A 78 -14.17 14.57 -17.13
N GLU A 79 -15.20 15.40 -17.34
CA GLU A 79 -15.19 16.55 -18.24
C GLU A 79 -14.20 17.61 -17.75
N GLU A 80 -14.21 17.94 -16.46
CA GLU A 80 -13.29 18.89 -15.85
C GLU A 80 -11.85 18.40 -15.94
N ILE A 81 -11.58 17.13 -15.64
CA ILE A 81 -10.25 16.54 -15.77
C ILE A 81 -9.77 16.61 -17.23
N SER A 82 -10.65 16.30 -18.19
CA SER A 82 -10.34 16.35 -19.62
C SER A 82 -10.00 17.77 -20.09
N LEU A 83 -10.75 18.74 -19.61
CA LEU A 83 -10.54 20.15 -19.91
C LEU A 83 -9.21 20.66 -19.34
N LEU A 84 -8.96 20.42 -18.06
CA LEU A 84 -7.75 20.87 -17.36
C LEU A 84 -6.47 20.21 -17.90
N LEU A 85 -6.56 18.94 -18.35
CA LEU A 85 -5.43 18.23 -18.95
C LEU A 85 -5.27 18.51 -20.45
N ASP A 86 -6.19 19.25 -21.08
CA ASP A 86 -6.24 19.50 -22.53
C ASP A 86 -6.22 18.19 -23.33
N SER A 87 -6.94 17.17 -22.85
CA SER A 87 -6.97 15.85 -23.49
C SER A 87 -8.12 14.99 -22.95
N GLU A 88 -9.12 14.74 -23.78
CA GLU A 88 -10.23 13.83 -23.46
C GLU A 88 -9.74 12.42 -23.13
N LYS A 89 -8.79 11.90 -23.92
CA LYS A 89 -8.21 10.57 -23.73
C LYS A 89 -7.50 10.41 -22.39
N LEU A 90 -6.75 11.42 -21.96
CA LEU A 90 -6.06 11.41 -20.66
C LEU A 90 -7.07 11.60 -19.52
N GLY A 91 -8.04 12.50 -19.68
CA GLY A 91 -9.08 12.76 -18.70
C GLY A 91 -9.92 11.52 -18.41
N THR A 92 -10.41 10.85 -19.45
CA THR A 92 -11.18 9.61 -19.31
C THR A 92 -10.38 8.51 -18.59
N LYS A 93 -9.10 8.32 -18.97
CA LYS A 93 -8.25 7.32 -18.34
C LYS A 93 -7.97 7.65 -16.86
N LEU A 94 -7.63 8.90 -16.56
CA LEU A 94 -7.35 9.32 -15.19
C LEU A 94 -8.60 9.22 -14.31
N HIS A 95 -9.75 9.68 -14.79
CA HIS A 95 -11.01 9.55 -14.07
C HIS A 95 -11.33 8.07 -13.76
N ALA A 96 -11.15 7.15 -14.72
CA ALA A 96 -11.34 5.72 -14.48
C ALA A 96 -10.41 5.16 -13.39
N GLU A 97 -9.13 5.57 -13.35
CA GLU A 97 -8.20 5.17 -12.29
C GLU A 97 -8.58 5.78 -10.92
N ILE A 98 -9.08 7.02 -10.88
CA ILE A 98 -9.62 7.64 -9.66
C ILE A 98 -10.83 6.85 -9.15
N GLN A 99 -11.80 6.52 -10.02
CA GLN A 99 -12.96 5.71 -9.61
C GLN A 99 -12.56 4.34 -9.08
N LYS A 100 -11.58 3.69 -9.72
CA LYS A 100 -11.04 2.39 -9.28
C LYS A 100 -10.39 2.49 -7.90
N SER A 101 -9.72 3.59 -7.58
CA SER A 101 -9.06 3.77 -6.30
C SER A 101 -10.02 3.81 -5.10
N LYS A 102 -11.31 4.12 -5.32
CA LYS A 102 -12.34 4.15 -4.25
C LYS A 102 -12.58 2.78 -3.61
N SER A 103 -12.20 1.69 -4.27
CA SER A 103 -12.42 0.31 -3.80
C SER A 103 -11.27 -0.27 -2.96
N VAL A 104 -10.26 0.53 -2.63
CA VAL A 104 -9.14 0.08 -1.78
C VAL A 104 -9.60 -0.19 -0.36
N ASP A 105 -8.91 -1.11 0.30
CA ASP A 105 -9.13 -1.42 1.71
C ASP A 105 -8.31 -0.51 2.64
N LEU A 106 -8.63 -0.56 3.92
CA LEU A 106 -7.96 0.24 4.94
C LEU A 106 -6.46 -0.04 5.04
N ILE A 107 -6.02 -1.28 4.75
CA ILE A 107 -4.59 -1.66 4.80
C ILE A 107 -3.78 -0.86 3.76
N THR A 108 -4.37 -0.65 2.59
CA THR A 108 -3.76 0.14 1.51
C THR A 108 -3.95 1.64 1.73
N LEU A 109 -5.07 2.03 2.32
CA LEU A 109 -5.45 3.43 2.51
C LEU A 109 -4.64 4.13 3.62
N LEU A 110 -4.42 3.48 4.76
CA LEU A 110 -3.69 4.09 5.89
C LEU A 110 -2.28 4.60 5.50
N PRO A 111 -1.44 3.81 4.81
CA PRO A 111 -0.15 4.30 4.34
C PRO A 111 -0.25 5.49 3.38
N ALA A 112 -1.34 5.60 2.63
CA ALA A 112 -1.52 6.68 1.65
C ALA A 112 -1.64 8.07 2.30
N PHE A 113 -2.17 8.16 3.52
CA PHE A 113 -2.30 9.41 4.25
C PHE A 113 -0.98 10.00 4.79
N SER A 114 0.15 9.38 4.51
CA SER A 114 1.49 9.86 4.94
C SER A 114 1.62 10.04 6.46
N ILE A 115 0.94 9.22 7.25
CA ILE A 115 1.03 9.24 8.72
C ILE A 115 2.43 8.76 9.12
N PRO A 116 3.19 9.54 9.91
CA PRO A 116 4.56 9.15 10.28
C PRO A 116 4.62 7.79 10.97
N LEU A 117 5.50 6.89 10.50
CA LEU A 117 5.69 5.52 10.99
C LEU A 117 4.52 4.54 10.71
N ILE A 118 3.48 4.97 10.02
CA ILE A 118 2.36 4.11 9.61
C ILE A 118 2.51 3.78 8.13
N GLY A 119 3.24 2.72 7.86
CA GLY A 119 3.39 2.13 6.53
C GLY A 119 2.63 0.81 6.41
N THR A 120 2.87 0.08 5.32
CA THR A 120 2.21 -1.20 5.03
C THR A 120 2.36 -2.23 6.15
N SER A 121 3.53 -2.29 6.82
CA SER A 121 3.77 -3.22 7.93
C SER A 121 2.89 -2.91 9.15
N ALA A 122 2.74 -1.63 9.52
CA ALA A 122 1.88 -1.20 10.61
C ALA A 122 0.40 -1.46 10.29
N SER A 123 -0.03 -1.13 9.06
CA SER A 123 -1.40 -1.37 8.60
C SER A 123 -1.77 -2.86 8.58
N ASN A 124 -0.86 -3.74 8.15
CA ASN A 124 -1.07 -5.18 8.19
C ASN A 124 -1.18 -5.74 9.62
N LYS A 125 -0.46 -5.16 10.59
CA LYS A 125 -0.59 -5.53 11.99
C LYS A 125 -1.95 -5.13 12.53
N LEU A 126 -2.36 -3.87 12.30
CA LEU A 126 -3.67 -3.34 12.72
C LEU A 126 -4.84 -4.15 12.14
N ALA A 127 -4.77 -4.53 10.87
CA ALA A 127 -5.84 -5.28 10.19
C ALA A 127 -6.17 -6.64 10.81
N LYS A 128 -5.32 -7.16 11.69
CA LYS A 128 -5.59 -8.39 12.45
C LYS A 128 -6.49 -8.15 13.67
N HIS A 129 -6.57 -6.90 14.13
CA HIS A 129 -7.25 -6.51 15.36
C HIS A 129 -8.50 -5.66 15.09
N ILE A 130 -8.60 -5.03 13.92
CA ILE A 130 -9.69 -4.14 13.56
C ILE A 130 -10.37 -4.55 12.26
N SER A 131 -11.63 -4.23 12.14
CA SER A 131 -12.41 -4.30 10.89
C SER A 131 -12.61 -2.92 10.27
N HIS A 132 -12.61 -1.87 11.08
CA HIS A 132 -12.86 -0.49 10.67
C HIS A 132 -11.90 0.50 11.33
N LEU A 133 -11.68 1.64 10.67
CA LEU A 133 -10.80 2.71 11.15
C LEU A 133 -11.19 3.24 12.54
N HIS A 134 -12.48 3.34 12.83
CA HIS A 134 -13.00 3.87 14.09
C HIS A 134 -12.72 2.98 15.31
N GLU A 135 -12.31 1.74 15.09
CA GLU A 135 -11.92 0.80 16.15
C GLU A 135 -10.50 1.07 16.66
N ILE A 136 -9.72 1.93 16.00
CA ILE A 136 -8.34 2.22 16.39
C ILE A 136 -8.31 3.02 17.69
N THR A 137 -7.74 2.41 18.72
CA THR A 137 -7.46 3.02 20.02
C THR A 137 -5.98 2.81 20.39
N PRO A 138 -5.44 3.53 21.40
CA PRO A 138 -4.10 3.27 21.91
C PRO A 138 -3.89 1.80 22.32
N GLU A 139 -4.89 1.19 22.96
CA GLU A 139 -4.86 -0.20 23.40
C GLU A 139 -4.73 -1.16 22.21
N ILE A 140 -5.58 -1.00 21.20
CA ILE A 140 -5.53 -1.78 19.95
C ILE A 140 -4.18 -1.61 19.24
N CYS A 141 -3.62 -0.39 19.21
CA CYS A 141 -2.30 -0.17 18.65
C CYS A 141 -1.20 -0.96 19.39
N ASN A 142 -1.28 -1.03 20.72
CA ASN A 142 -0.36 -1.80 21.53
C ASN A 142 -0.53 -3.32 21.32
N GLU A 143 -1.76 -3.82 21.29
CA GLU A 143 -2.08 -5.23 21.01
C GLU A 143 -1.59 -5.64 19.62
N ALA A 144 -1.72 -4.77 18.63
CA ALA A 144 -1.18 -4.97 17.29
C ALA A 144 0.36 -4.93 17.22
N GLY A 145 1.02 -4.61 18.35
CA GLY A 145 2.49 -4.52 18.42
C GLY A 145 3.07 -3.35 17.63
N LEU A 146 2.38 -2.20 17.60
CA LEU A 146 2.92 -0.94 17.15
C LEU A 146 3.81 -0.35 18.24
N GLY A 147 4.96 0.23 17.84
CA GLY A 147 5.79 0.99 18.78
C GLY A 147 5.05 2.24 19.28
N GLN A 148 5.31 2.66 20.51
CA GLN A 148 4.63 3.78 21.19
C GLN A 148 4.54 5.04 20.31
N LYS A 149 5.63 5.42 19.61
CA LYS A 149 5.66 6.60 18.74
C LYS A 149 4.74 6.44 17.51
N ALA A 150 4.65 5.25 16.95
CA ALA A 150 3.76 4.98 15.81
C ALA A 150 2.28 4.99 16.25
N ALA A 151 1.99 4.41 17.42
CA ALA A 151 0.66 4.45 18.01
C ALA A 151 0.20 5.89 18.31
N SER A 152 1.06 6.70 18.94
CA SER A 152 0.78 8.11 19.20
C SER A 152 0.52 8.88 17.90
N ASN A 153 1.38 8.76 16.90
CA ASN A 153 1.20 9.44 15.61
C ASN A 153 -0.14 9.08 14.94
N LEU A 154 -0.56 7.82 15.02
CA LEU A 154 -1.81 7.36 14.42
C LEU A 154 -3.03 7.93 15.16
N VAL A 155 -3.02 7.88 16.48
CA VAL A 155 -4.11 8.42 17.30
C VAL A 155 -4.19 9.95 17.16
N ASP A 156 -3.05 10.64 17.20
CA ASP A 156 -2.98 12.09 16.99
C ASP A 156 -3.50 12.48 15.60
N TRP A 157 -3.16 11.70 14.57
CA TRP A 157 -3.67 11.93 13.22
C TRP A 157 -5.19 11.73 13.13
N LEU A 158 -5.73 10.69 13.77
CA LEU A 158 -7.18 10.46 13.81
C LEU A 158 -7.91 11.64 14.42
N VAL A 159 -7.43 12.16 15.55
CA VAL A 159 -8.06 13.26 16.27
C VAL A 159 -7.86 14.60 15.54
N ASN A 160 -6.62 14.93 15.17
CA ASN A 160 -6.22 16.27 14.74
C ASN A 160 -6.22 16.47 13.22
N SER A 161 -6.24 15.38 12.42
CA SER A 161 -6.19 15.50 10.97
C SER A 161 -7.40 14.84 10.29
N PHE A 162 -7.71 13.60 10.64
CA PHE A 162 -8.80 12.86 9.99
C PHE A 162 -10.16 13.54 10.21
N HIS A 163 -10.46 13.93 11.44
CA HIS A 163 -11.71 14.63 11.76
C HIS A 163 -11.69 16.11 11.35
N ALA A 164 -10.58 16.82 11.62
CA ALA A 164 -10.48 18.24 11.29
C ALA A 164 -10.58 18.52 9.77
N ASN A 165 -9.96 17.65 8.95
CA ASN A 165 -10.04 17.77 7.50
C ASN A 165 -11.22 16.98 6.90
N ARG A 166 -12.11 16.43 7.71
CA ARG A 166 -13.30 15.68 7.28
C ARG A 166 -12.99 14.54 6.30
N TYR A 167 -11.84 13.83 6.48
CA TYR A 167 -11.45 12.73 5.58
C TYR A 167 -12.43 11.55 5.61
N TYR A 168 -13.34 11.49 6.60
CA TYR A 168 -14.45 10.53 6.62
C TYR A 168 -15.47 10.76 5.48
N ASP A 169 -15.47 11.95 4.83
CA ASP A 169 -16.31 12.24 3.65
C ASP A 169 -15.68 11.74 2.35
N LEU A 170 -14.41 11.32 2.37
CA LEU A 170 -13.77 10.69 1.22
C LEU A 170 -14.48 9.39 0.83
N PRO A 171 -14.56 9.04 -0.46
CA PRO A 171 -15.37 7.92 -0.95
C PRO A 171 -14.76 6.54 -0.68
N PHE A 172 -14.33 6.29 0.55
CA PHE A 172 -13.76 5.02 1.00
C PHE A 172 -14.62 4.36 2.07
N SER A 173 -14.56 3.04 2.13
CA SER A 173 -15.26 2.30 3.19
C SER A 173 -14.57 2.37 4.55
N PHE A 174 -13.30 2.79 4.60
CA PHE A 174 -12.45 2.77 5.81
C PHE A 174 -12.46 1.44 6.57
N SER A 175 -12.67 0.35 5.84
CA SER A 175 -12.75 -1.00 6.39
C SER A 175 -11.62 -1.88 5.86
N CYS A 176 -11.19 -2.81 6.69
CA CYS A 176 -10.37 -3.92 6.25
C CYS A 176 -11.29 -4.91 5.51
N LYS A 177 -10.96 -5.26 4.27
CA LYS A 177 -11.56 -6.45 3.69
C LYS A 177 -11.15 -7.60 4.61
N LYS A 178 -12.11 -8.23 5.28
CA LYS A 178 -11.83 -9.43 6.05
C LYS A 178 -11.02 -10.35 5.15
N GLN A 179 -9.72 -10.43 5.38
CA GLN A 179 -9.04 -11.66 5.04
C GLN A 179 -9.82 -12.70 5.83
N ILE A 180 -10.48 -13.60 5.13
CA ILE A 180 -11.01 -14.79 5.79
C ILE A 180 -9.75 -15.42 6.40
N GLN A 181 -9.51 -15.12 7.69
CA GLN A 181 -8.63 -15.92 8.49
C GLN A 181 -9.39 -17.23 8.56
N VAL A 182 -9.04 -18.15 7.69
CA VAL A 182 -9.27 -19.56 7.93
C VAL A 182 -8.56 -19.77 9.27
N SER A 183 -9.36 -19.85 10.32
CA SER A 183 -8.88 -20.15 11.67
C SER A 183 -7.89 -21.30 11.53
N GLN A 184 -6.72 -21.20 12.15
CA GLN A 184 -5.63 -22.18 12.06
C GLN A 184 -6.03 -23.59 12.48
N THR A 185 -7.28 -23.79 12.90
CA THR A 185 -7.84 -25.08 13.31
C THR A 185 -8.38 -25.94 12.16
N ASP A 186 -8.55 -25.40 10.93
CA ASP A 186 -9.10 -26.15 9.78
C ASP A 186 -8.34 -25.95 8.45
N THR A 187 -7.07 -25.55 8.50
CA THR A 187 -6.27 -25.48 7.28
C THR A 187 -5.81 -26.86 6.86
N LYS A 188 -6.23 -27.30 5.66
CA LYS A 188 -5.81 -28.57 5.07
C LYS A 188 -4.34 -28.61 4.68
N GLY A 189 -3.63 -27.48 4.78
CA GLY A 189 -2.20 -27.34 4.52
C GLY A 189 -1.81 -26.03 3.86
N THR A 190 -0.51 -25.75 3.84
CA THR A 190 0.07 -24.58 3.17
C THR A 190 0.70 -25.00 1.84
N VAL A 191 0.22 -24.42 0.73
CA VAL A 191 0.60 -24.76 -0.63
C VAL A 191 1.51 -23.70 -1.23
N CYS A 192 2.63 -24.10 -1.85
CA CYS A 192 3.44 -23.25 -2.70
C CYS A 192 3.31 -23.68 -4.16
N ILE A 193 3.12 -22.75 -5.09
CA ILE A 193 3.00 -23.03 -6.52
C ILE A 193 4.31 -22.71 -7.23
N SER A 194 4.93 -23.71 -7.85
CA SER A 194 6.16 -23.58 -8.62
C SER A 194 5.91 -23.72 -10.13
N GLY A 195 6.57 -22.89 -10.93
CA GLY A 195 6.52 -22.97 -12.38
C GLY A 195 5.21 -22.51 -13.01
N LYS A 196 5.00 -22.89 -14.26
CA LYS A 196 3.79 -22.60 -15.06
C LYS A 196 2.74 -23.65 -14.79
N LEU A 197 1.50 -23.21 -14.55
CA LEU A 197 0.37 -24.10 -14.37
C LEU A 197 -0.18 -24.59 -15.74
N LYS A 198 -0.74 -25.79 -15.74
CA LYS A 198 -1.46 -26.38 -16.87
C LYS A 198 -2.99 -26.40 -16.59
N SER A 199 -3.37 -26.54 -15.32
CA SER A 199 -4.77 -26.66 -14.89
C SER A 199 -5.51 -25.33 -14.82
N TYR A 200 -4.78 -24.22 -14.66
CA TYR A 200 -5.35 -22.87 -14.50
C TYR A 200 -4.58 -21.83 -15.33
N PRO A 201 -5.27 -20.81 -15.87
CA PRO A 201 -4.65 -19.81 -16.75
C PRO A 201 -3.66 -18.92 -16.02
N THR A 202 -3.84 -18.70 -14.71
CA THR A 202 -2.95 -17.88 -13.87
C THR A 202 -2.78 -18.49 -12.49
N LYS A 203 -1.66 -18.15 -11.81
CA LYS A 203 -1.45 -18.53 -10.41
C LYS A 203 -2.50 -17.92 -9.48
N ALA A 204 -2.97 -16.72 -9.76
CA ALA A 204 -4.01 -16.05 -8.98
C ALA A 204 -5.34 -16.82 -9.05
N ALA A 205 -5.74 -17.33 -10.22
CA ALA A 205 -6.92 -18.15 -10.37
C ALA A 205 -6.81 -19.49 -9.60
N ALA A 206 -5.63 -20.11 -9.65
CA ALA A 206 -5.34 -21.33 -8.89
C ALA A 206 -5.36 -21.09 -7.38
N GLN A 207 -4.81 -19.96 -6.93
CA GLN A 207 -4.80 -19.55 -5.54
C GLN A 207 -6.22 -19.40 -4.99
N GLN A 208 -7.10 -18.68 -5.69
CA GLN A 208 -8.50 -18.52 -5.30
C GLN A 208 -9.24 -19.85 -5.14
N VAL A 209 -8.95 -20.80 -6.02
CA VAL A 209 -9.55 -22.14 -5.93
C VAL A 209 -9.02 -22.89 -4.71
N LEU A 210 -7.69 -22.92 -4.49
CA LEU A 210 -7.10 -23.59 -3.33
C LEU A 210 -7.57 -22.99 -2.01
N GLU A 211 -7.66 -21.68 -1.91
CA GLU A 211 -8.18 -20.97 -0.72
C GLU A 211 -9.65 -21.34 -0.45
N LYS A 212 -10.47 -21.49 -1.50
CA LYS A 212 -11.86 -21.97 -1.38
C LYS A 212 -11.97 -23.39 -0.81
N TYR A 213 -10.97 -24.24 -1.05
CA TYR A 213 -10.89 -25.60 -0.51
C TYR A 213 -10.19 -25.69 0.86
N GLY A 214 -9.84 -24.56 1.47
CA GLY A 214 -9.26 -24.48 2.82
C GLY A 214 -7.74 -24.58 2.87
N PHE A 215 -7.03 -24.32 1.76
CA PHE A 215 -5.57 -24.24 1.73
C PHE A 215 -5.09 -22.79 1.88
N VAL A 216 -3.94 -22.62 2.52
CA VAL A 216 -3.21 -21.36 2.51
C VAL A 216 -2.18 -21.39 1.37
N VAL A 217 -2.19 -20.40 0.48
CA VAL A 217 -1.24 -20.35 -0.65
C VAL A 217 -0.15 -19.32 -0.38
N LYS A 218 1.12 -19.71 -0.59
CA LYS A 218 2.30 -18.85 -0.45
C LYS A 218 3.11 -18.80 -1.72
N ASP A 219 3.67 -17.62 -2.02
CA ASP A 219 4.53 -17.42 -3.19
C ASP A 219 5.91 -18.04 -3.04
N ASN A 220 6.40 -18.13 -1.80
CA ASN A 220 7.72 -18.65 -1.48
C ASN A 220 7.67 -19.92 -0.64
N LEU A 221 8.69 -20.78 -0.82
CA LEU A 221 8.85 -21.99 -0.04
C LEU A 221 9.44 -21.64 1.33
N THR A 222 8.56 -21.50 2.32
CA THR A 222 8.91 -21.25 3.73
C THR A 222 8.76 -22.52 4.55
N LYS A 223 9.26 -22.54 5.79
CA LYS A 223 9.26 -23.74 6.67
C LYS A 223 7.87 -24.30 7.00
N ASP A 224 6.84 -23.48 6.86
CA ASP A 224 5.44 -23.82 7.12
C ASP A 224 4.69 -24.31 5.87
N VAL A 225 5.35 -24.40 4.71
CA VAL A 225 4.79 -24.99 3.48
C VAL A 225 4.82 -26.51 3.62
N THR A 226 3.65 -27.14 3.49
CA THR A 226 3.47 -28.59 3.58
C THR A 226 3.33 -29.26 2.20
N ILE A 227 2.94 -28.48 1.19
CA ILE A 227 2.65 -28.98 -0.15
C ILE A 227 3.29 -28.07 -1.19
N LEU A 228 4.00 -28.67 -2.17
CA LEU A 228 4.48 -27.98 -3.38
C LEU A 228 3.68 -28.47 -4.58
N VAL A 229 3.13 -27.56 -5.37
CA VAL A 229 2.54 -27.90 -6.68
C VAL A 229 3.51 -27.50 -7.79
N ASN A 230 3.88 -28.46 -8.62
CA ASN A 230 4.71 -28.28 -9.81
C ASN A 230 4.13 -28.97 -11.04
N GLU A 231 3.21 -28.28 -11.74
CA GLU A 231 2.58 -28.81 -12.98
C GLU A 231 3.48 -28.70 -14.22
N SER A 232 4.57 -27.94 -14.16
CA SER A 232 5.48 -27.80 -15.30
C SER A 232 6.29 -29.08 -15.55
N GLY A 233 6.51 -29.88 -14.51
CA GLY A 233 7.37 -31.06 -14.57
C GLY A 233 8.87 -30.71 -14.61
N ILE A 234 9.21 -29.41 -14.62
CA ILE A 234 10.61 -28.97 -14.67
C ILE A 234 11.14 -28.89 -13.25
N GLU A 235 12.29 -29.53 -13.02
CA GLU A 235 13.00 -29.46 -11.76
C GLU A 235 13.54 -28.04 -11.56
N SER A 236 13.07 -27.34 -10.53
CA SER A 236 13.50 -26.00 -10.17
C SER A 236 14.20 -25.99 -8.82
N SER A 237 14.86 -24.89 -8.48
CA SER A 237 15.44 -24.70 -7.13
C SER A 237 14.40 -24.87 -6.01
N LYS A 238 13.11 -24.51 -6.28
CA LYS A 238 12.02 -24.76 -5.34
C LYS A 238 11.68 -26.24 -5.20
N THR A 239 11.73 -27.00 -6.29
CA THR A 239 11.45 -28.45 -6.28
C THR A 239 12.53 -29.21 -5.50
N LYS A 240 13.82 -28.91 -5.77
CA LYS A 240 14.94 -29.50 -5.02
C LYS A 240 14.84 -29.24 -3.53
N LYS A 241 14.62 -27.98 -3.18
CA LYS A 241 14.47 -27.58 -1.76
C LYS A 241 13.25 -28.22 -1.09
N ALA A 242 12.14 -28.40 -1.81
CA ALA A 242 10.95 -29.06 -1.28
C ALA A 242 11.26 -30.56 -0.99
N THR A 243 11.98 -31.23 -1.87
CA THR A 243 12.43 -32.62 -1.67
C THR A 243 13.35 -32.74 -0.46
N GLU A 244 14.32 -31.84 -0.32
CA GLU A 244 15.22 -31.77 0.85
C GLU A 244 14.46 -31.54 2.17
N MET A 245 13.37 -30.78 2.13
CA MET A 245 12.52 -30.48 3.28
C MET A 245 11.45 -31.54 3.55
N GLY A 246 11.36 -32.61 2.74
CA GLY A 246 10.32 -33.64 2.88
C GLY A 246 8.90 -33.18 2.55
N ILE A 247 8.76 -32.12 1.76
CA ILE A 247 7.47 -31.53 1.40
C ILE A 247 6.82 -32.36 0.28
N THR A 248 5.54 -32.69 0.41
CA THR A 248 4.77 -33.43 -0.61
C THR A 248 4.65 -32.62 -1.90
N ILE A 249 5.00 -33.23 -3.04
CA ILE A 249 4.99 -32.57 -4.36
C ILE A 249 3.85 -33.13 -5.20
N TYR A 250 2.91 -32.24 -5.61
CA TYR A 250 1.83 -32.59 -6.53
C TYR A 250 2.12 -32.06 -7.94
N ASN A 251 1.87 -32.89 -8.93
CA ASN A 251 2.06 -32.55 -10.34
C ASN A 251 0.80 -31.92 -10.97
N ASN A 252 -0.31 -31.84 -10.22
CA ASN A 252 -1.56 -31.24 -10.68
C ASN A 252 -2.40 -30.77 -9.47
N ILE A 253 -2.91 -29.56 -9.53
CA ILE A 253 -3.80 -28.99 -8.49
C ILE A 253 -5.09 -29.79 -8.34
N LYS A 254 -5.64 -30.30 -9.46
CA LYS A 254 -6.88 -31.09 -9.43
C LYS A 254 -6.72 -32.40 -8.66
N ASN A 255 -5.53 -33.00 -8.68
CA ASN A 255 -5.26 -34.20 -7.88
C ASN A 255 -5.23 -33.88 -6.40
N LEU A 256 -4.56 -32.79 -6.02
CA LEU A 256 -4.55 -32.29 -4.65
C LEU A 256 -5.98 -32.03 -4.12
N ILE A 257 -6.87 -31.50 -4.95
CA ILE A 257 -8.27 -31.22 -4.55
C ILE A 257 -9.11 -32.51 -4.48
N LYS A 258 -8.82 -33.55 -5.27
CA LYS A 258 -9.57 -34.81 -5.28
C LYS A 258 -9.25 -35.74 -4.13
N GLU A 259 -8.06 -35.63 -3.53
CA GLU A 259 -7.62 -36.47 -2.40
C GLU A 259 -8.16 -36.02 -1.03
N ILE A 260 -9.06 -35.03 -1.04
CA ILE A 260 -9.65 -34.39 0.13
C ILE A 260 -11.16 -34.48 0.13
#